data_f0fa43b65fc04633ff2f0845e38126b0
#
_entry.id   f0fa43b65fc04633ff2f0845e38126b0
#
_cell.length_a   1.000
_cell.length_b   1.000
_cell.length_c   1.000
_cell.angle_alpha   90.00
_cell.angle_beta   90.00
_cell.angle_gamma   90.00
#
_symmetry.space_group_name_H-M   'P 1'
#
loop_
_entity.id
_entity.type
_entity.pdbx_description
1 polymer ?
#
loop_
_entity_poly.entity_id
_entity_poly.type
_entity_poly.pdbx_seq_one_letter_code
_entity_poly.pdbx_strand_id
1 'polypeptide(L)'
;MSPGARGVGTGVSTSSAQAQPFDVDVLVVGAGQAGLSAAFHLRRRGFVPLGRDGRPSSAPDDGAASGALRTFVVLDSSPAPGGAWQFRWPSLTMAQTHAVHDLPGLALDAGDPQESASTAVGRYFGAYEQVNDLRVLRPVAVREVHDDASGALLVEATTPDGPVAWRARTLVNATGTWTKPFWPWYPGRETFAGTQLHTHDFGAAEDFAGKRVVVVGGGASATQFLLQIAPHAASTTWVTRREPVWVGGPFDENRGRDAVALVDERTRAGLAPESVVSVTGLPLTPAYEAGIASGVLRRLPMFSRVVPDGVAWDPGVRPDGVTHQGADVILWATGFRAALDHLGPLGLRGPGGGIVMDGPTVVADRRVQLVGYGPSASTIGANRAGREAVRAVLRVLDTEMSGPAGDPGHARPDSSVVAPATRLPR
;
A
#
# COMPACT_ATOMS: atom_id res chain seq x y z
N MET A 1 5.37 34.23 -63.80
CA MET A 1 4.87 35.35 -62.97
C MET A 1 4.11 34.76 -61.81
N SER A 2 4.71 34.85 -60.59
CA SER A 2 4.10 34.53 -59.29
C SER A 2 2.95 35.49 -58.98
N PRO A 3 2.17 35.28 -57.89
CA PRO A 3 2.70 35.26 -56.55
C PRO A 3 2.09 34.22 -55.57
N GLY A 4 2.85 33.97 -54.53
CA GLY A 4 2.59 33.11 -53.40
C GLY A 4 1.56 33.66 -52.44
N ALA A 5 0.88 32.72 -51.78
CA ALA A 5 0.06 32.96 -50.61
C ALA A 5 0.75 32.37 -49.37
N ARG A 6 1.13 33.22 -48.43
CA ARG A 6 1.62 32.82 -47.08
C ARG A 6 0.40 32.43 -46.25
N GLY A 7 0.35 31.16 -45.84
CA GLY A 7 -0.58 30.71 -44.83
C GLY A 7 -0.06 31.12 -43.44
N VAL A 8 -0.78 31.99 -42.75
CA VAL A 8 -0.59 32.32 -41.35
C VAL A 8 -1.21 31.22 -40.53
N GLY A 9 -0.37 30.36 -39.95
CA GLY A 9 -0.80 29.37 -38.97
C GLY A 9 -1.14 30.07 -37.65
N THR A 10 -2.42 30.20 -37.35
CA THR A 10 -2.91 30.56 -36.02
C THR A 10 -2.77 29.36 -35.12
N GLY A 11 -1.68 29.33 -34.34
CA GLY A 11 -1.55 28.42 -33.23
C GLY A 11 -2.63 28.71 -32.20
N VAL A 12 -3.65 27.85 -32.14
CA VAL A 12 -4.61 27.84 -31.05
C VAL A 12 -3.90 27.23 -29.83
N SER A 13 -3.37 28.10 -28.99
CA SER A 13 -2.95 27.74 -27.65
C SER A 13 -4.22 27.44 -26.84
N THR A 14 -4.58 26.14 -26.72
CA THR A 14 -5.59 25.70 -25.76
C THR A 14 -4.95 25.72 -24.37
N SER A 15 -4.93 26.91 -23.77
CA SER A 15 -4.78 27.01 -22.31
C SER A 15 -6.04 26.39 -21.71
N SER A 16 -5.96 25.12 -21.32
CA SER A 16 -6.94 24.51 -20.42
C SER A 16 -6.89 25.32 -19.14
N ALA A 17 -7.93 26.10 -18.87
CA ALA A 17 -8.10 26.78 -17.60
C ALA A 17 -8.07 25.71 -16.50
N GLN A 18 -6.94 25.57 -15.81
CA GLN A 18 -6.85 24.71 -14.64
C GLN A 18 -7.85 25.23 -13.62
N ALA A 19 -8.82 24.40 -13.26
CA ALA A 19 -9.75 24.73 -12.19
C ALA A 19 -8.95 25.09 -10.93
N GLN A 20 -9.38 26.13 -10.21
CA GLN A 20 -8.71 26.50 -8.96
C GLN A 20 -8.75 25.32 -7.97
N PRO A 21 -7.65 25.01 -7.29
CA PRO A 21 -7.62 23.94 -6.30
C PRO A 21 -8.55 24.26 -5.13
N PHE A 22 -9.21 23.24 -4.58
CA PHE A 22 -10.00 23.35 -3.36
C PHE A 22 -9.08 23.40 -2.14
N ASP A 23 -9.28 24.36 -1.25
CA ASP A 23 -8.52 24.45 0.00
C ASP A 23 -9.07 23.46 1.04
N VAL A 24 -8.17 22.78 1.74
CA VAL A 24 -8.51 21.82 2.80
C VAL A 24 -7.42 21.77 3.87
N ASP A 25 -7.79 21.61 5.13
CA ASP A 25 -6.78 21.46 6.21
C ASP A 25 -6.08 20.11 6.15
N VAL A 26 -6.84 19.02 5.93
CA VAL A 26 -6.32 17.64 5.89
C VAL A 26 -6.83 16.89 4.68
N LEU A 27 -5.91 16.37 3.87
CA LEU A 27 -6.27 15.46 2.77
C LEU A 27 -5.81 14.04 3.11
N VAL A 28 -6.74 13.08 3.04
CA VAL A 28 -6.47 11.66 3.24
C VAL A 28 -6.50 10.96 1.89
N VAL A 29 -5.43 10.26 1.51
CA VAL A 29 -5.34 9.49 0.27
C VAL A 29 -5.49 8.00 0.57
N GLY A 30 -6.58 7.41 0.09
CA GLY A 30 -6.93 6.00 0.29
C GLY A 30 -7.93 5.82 1.43
N ALA A 31 -8.99 5.03 1.17
CA ALA A 31 -10.04 4.67 2.11
C ALA A 31 -10.05 3.15 2.42
N GLY A 32 -8.87 2.57 2.61
CA GLY A 32 -8.69 1.27 3.26
C GLY A 32 -8.70 1.40 4.78
N GLN A 33 -8.36 0.32 5.50
CA GLN A 33 -8.32 0.26 6.97
C GLN A 33 -7.64 1.49 7.61
N ALA A 34 -6.47 1.87 7.09
CA ALA A 34 -5.67 2.96 7.67
C ALA A 34 -6.29 4.34 7.42
N GLY A 35 -6.77 4.59 6.20
CA GLY A 35 -7.40 5.87 5.85
C GLY A 35 -8.73 6.09 6.55
N LEU A 36 -9.57 5.05 6.64
CA LEU A 36 -10.83 5.10 7.38
C LEU A 36 -10.61 5.35 8.87
N SER A 37 -9.59 4.71 9.47
CA SER A 37 -9.21 4.99 10.85
C SER A 37 -8.77 6.44 11.05
N ALA A 38 -7.96 6.99 10.16
CA ALA A 38 -7.54 8.40 10.23
C ALA A 38 -8.75 9.34 10.08
N ALA A 39 -9.62 9.10 9.08
CA ALA A 39 -10.82 9.89 8.84
C ALA A 39 -11.77 9.89 10.05
N PHE A 40 -11.98 8.72 10.68
CA PHE A 40 -12.75 8.62 11.93
C PHE A 40 -12.17 9.52 13.03
N HIS A 41 -10.86 9.47 13.24
CA HIS A 41 -10.23 10.29 14.26
C HIS A 41 -10.27 11.79 13.94
N LEU A 42 -10.24 12.20 12.65
CA LEU A 42 -10.50 13.58 12.24
C LEU A 42 -11.92 14.01 12.60
N ARG A 43 -12.94 13.19 12.27
CA ARG A 43 -14.34 13.46 12.66
C ARG A 43 -14.48 13.62 14.17
N ARG A 44 -13.90 12.71 14.97
CA ARG A 44 -13.91 12.76 16.43
C ARG A 44 -13.21 13.99 17.01
N ARG A 45 -12.38 14.68 16.23
CA ARG A 45 -11.72 15.94 16.58
C ARG A 45 -12.42 17.17 16.03
N GLY A 46 -13.64 17.02 15.51
CA GLY A 46 -14.47 18.12 15.03
C GLY A 46 -14.16 18.59 13.61
N PHE A 47 -13.31 17.86 12.83
CA PHE A 47 -13.14 18.17 11.42
C PHE A 47 -14.40 17.81 10.63
N VAL A 48 -14.74 18.64 9.64
CA VAL A 48 -15.89 18.46 8.77
C VAL A 48 -15.42 17.96 7.38
N PRO A 49 -16.05 16.90 6.84
CA PRO A 49 -15.66 16.40 5.52
C PRO A 49 -16.15 17.33 4.42
N LEU A 50 -15.32 17.50 3.37
CA LEU A 50 -15.69 18.22 2.16
C LEU A 50 -16.40 17.28 1.16
N GLY A 51 -17.41 17.83 0.47
CA GLY A 51 -18.04 17.19 -0.68
C GLY A 51 -17.23 17.37 -1.97
N ARG A 52 -17.75 16.82 -3.09
CA ARG A 52 -17.14 16.95 -4.43
C ARG A 52 -17.05 18.40 -4.93
N ASP A 53 -17.90 19.24 -4.44
CA ASP A 53 -17.95 20.68 -4.73
C ASP A 53 -16.99 21.51 -3.87
N GLY A 54 -16.17 20.86 -3.06
CA GLY A 54 -15.23 21.49 -2.12
C GLY A 54 -15.91 22.17 -0.93
N ARG A 55 -17.21 21.95 -0.73
CA ARG A 55 -17.95 22.57 0.37
C ARG A 55 -18.06 21.63 1.57
N PRO A 56 -18.01 22.17 2.80
CA PRO A 56 -18.26 21.40 3.99
C PRO A 56 -19.68 20.81 3.99
N SER A 57 -19.82 19.55 4.40
CA SER A 57 -21.12 19.00 4.71
C SER A 57 -21.62 19.67 5.97
N SER A 58 -22.78 20.30 5.94
CA SER A 58 -23.45 21.06 7.01
C SER A 58 -22.64 21.21 8.32
N ALA A 59 -22.41 22.46 8.72
CA ALA A 59 -21.86 22.77 10.05
C ALA A 59 -22.72 22.06 11.11
N PRO A 60 -22.13 21.56 12.22
CA PRO A 60 -22.94 21.11 13.36
C PRO A 60 -23.88 22.25 13.80
N ASP A 61 -25.15 21.93 14.01
CA ASP A 61 -26.19 22.87 14.41
C ASP A 61 -25.97 23.49 15.82
N ASP A 62 -24.96 23.01 16.52
CA ASP A 62 -24.64 23.47 17.86
C ASP A 62 -23.76 24.71 17.77
N GLY A 63 -24.31 25.86 18.11
CA GLY A 63 -23.69 27.17 18.19
C GLY A 63 -22.31 27.26 18.87
N ALA A 64 -21.39 26.39 18.52
CA ALA A 64 -20.03 26.35 19.00
C ALA A 64 -19.21 27.44 18.32
N ALA A 65 -18.74 28.34 19.11
CA ALA A 65 -17.67 29.31 18.98
C ALA A 65 -17.11 29.58 17.57
N SER A 66 -17.01 30.85 17.22
CA SER A 66 -16.41 31.53 16.07
C SER A 66 -14.93 31.15 15.77
N GLY A 67 -14.56 29.88 15.81
CA GLY A 67 -13.28 29.36 15.33
C GLY A 67 -13.44 28.90 13.88
N ALA A 68 -12.46 29.16 13.04
CA ALA A 68 -12.45 28.68 11.66
C ALA A 68 -12.68 27.15 11.63
N LEU A 69 -13.70 26.72 10.85
CA LEU A 69 -14.09 25.32 10.69
C LEU A 69 -12.93 24.53 10.07
N ARG A 70 -12.40 23.53 10.77
CA ARG A 70 -11.37 22.64 10.22
C ARG A 70 -12.02 21.61 9.30
N THR A 71 -11.42 21.41 8.15
CA THR A 71 -11.95 20.57 7.08
C THR A 71 -11.02 19.41 6.74
N PHE A 72 -11.60 18.32 6.21
CA PHE A 72 -10.84 17.25 5.62
C PHE A 72 -11.55 16.68 4.38
N VAL A 73 -10.78 16.00 3.52
CA VAL A 73 -11.31 15.23 2.40
C VAL A 73 -10.64 13.87 2.36
N VAL A 74 -11.40 12.84 1.99
CA VAL A 74 -10.89 11.48 1.76
C VAL A 74 -11.03 11.13 0.30
N LEU A 75 -9.92 10.85 -0.38
CA LEU A 75 -9.87 10.48 -1.79
C LEU A 75 -9.52 9.01 -1.94
N ASP A 76 -10.29 8.25 -2.71
CA ASP A 76 -10.00 6.85 -2.98
C ASP A 76 -10.15 6.54 -4.48
N SER A 77 -9.13 5.91 -5.05
CA SER A 77 -9.12 5.50 -6.46
C SER A 77 -9.98 4.27 -6.76
N SER A 78 -10.36 3.52 -5.73
CA SER A 78 -11.18 2.32 -5.86
C SER A 78 -12.62 2.65 -6.28
N PRO A 79 -13.31 1.75 -6.99
CA PRO A 79 -14.69 1.98 -7.43
C PRO A 79 -15.71 1.90 -6.27
N ALA A 80 -15.39 1.15 -5.21
CA ALA A 80 -16.29 0.85 -4.11
C ALA A 80 -15.55 0.83 -2.75
N PRO A 81 -16.26 0.82 -1.61
CA PRO A 81 -15.67 0.57 -0.31
C PRO A 81 -15.00 -0.80 -0.20
N GLY A 82 -14.00 -0.94 0.68
CA GLY A 82 -13.31 -2.22 0.92
C GLY A 82 -11.79 -2.13 0.79
N GLY A 83 -11.25 -1.03 0.25
CA GLY A 83 -9.80 -0.88 0.05
C GLY A 83 -9.24 -2.05 -0.76
N ALA A 84 -8.10 -2.61 -0.35
CA ALA A 84 -7.48 -3.76 -1.01
C ALA A 84 -8.29 -5.06 -0.91
N TRP A 85 -9.26 -5.15 0.01
CA TRP A 85 -10.07 -6.36 0.20
C TRP A 85 -11.02 -6.62 -0.96
N GLN A 86 -11.59 -5.59 -1.59
CA GLN A 86 -12.50 -5.74 -2.71
C GLN A 86 -11.88 -6.46 -3.93
N PHE A 87 -10.54 -6.49 -4.00
CA PHE A 87 -9.78 -7.12 -5.09
C PHE A 87 -9.20 -8.48 -4.70
N ARG A 88 -9.52 -9.01 -3.51
CA ARG A 88 -9.10 -10.35 -3.13
C ARG A 88 -9.93 -11.39 -3.86
N TRP A 89 -9.31 -12.52 -4.12
CA TRP A 89 -9.95 -13.63 -4.81
C TRP A 89 -11.19 -14.14 -4.04
N PRO A 90 -12.26 -14.52 -4.74
CA PRO A 90 -13.54 -14.87 -4.13
C PRO A 90 -13.49 -16.06 -3.16
N SER A 91 -12.58 -17.02 -3.38
CA SER A 91 -12.39 -18.20 -2.52
C SER A 91 -11.67 -17.89 -1.20
N LEU A 92 -11.19 -16.66 -0.98
CA LEU A 92 -10.67 -16.23 0.32
C LEU A 92 -11.84 -15.95 1.26
N THR A 93 -12.15 -16.90 2.14
CA THR A 93 -13.22 -16.74 3.14
C THR A 93 -12.76 -15.99 4.37
N MET A 94 -13.70 -15.46 5.15
CA MET A 94 -13.40 -14.79 6.43
C MET A 94 -12.63 -15.71 7.38
N ALA A 95 -12.95 -17.00 7.44
CA ALA A 95 -12.23 -18.00 8.24
C ALA A 95 -10.75 -18.16 7.85
N GLN A 96 -10.39 -17.88 6.60
CA GLN A 96 -9.02 -18.01 6.08
C GLN A 96 -8.21 -16.71 6.18
N THR A 97 -8.84 -15.61 6.56
CA THR A 97 -8.12 -14.35 6.77
C THR A 97 -7.31 -14.42 8.07
N HIS A 98 -6.13 -13.79 8.08
CA HIS A 98 -5.33 -13.64 9.30
C HIS A 98 -5.84 -12.44 10.12
N ALA A 99 -7.08 -12.53 10.61
CA ALA A 99 -7.81 -11.54 11.38
C ALA A 99 -7.95 -10.16 10.70
N VAL A 100 -9.16 -9.83 10.31
CA VAL A 100 -9.57 -8.45 10.01
C VAL A 100 -9.99 -7.82 11.33
N HIS A 101 -9.26 -6.81 11.80
CA HIS A 101 -9.57 -6.14 13.05
C HIS A 101 -10.61 -5.04 12.86
N ASP A 102 -11.42 -4.85 13.87
CA ASP A 102 -12.42 -3.79 13.93
C ASP A 102 -11.82 -2.43 13.61
N LEU A 103 -12.56 -1.61 12.88
CA LEU A 103 -12.28 -0.19 12.78
C LEU A 103 -12.70 0.53 14.08
N PRO A 104 -12.07 1.64 14.45
CA PRO A 104 -12.39 2.34 15.69
C PRO A 104 -13.87 2.75 15.77
N GLY A 105 -14.57 2.32 16.79
CA GLY A 105 -15.95 2.72 17.08
C GLY A 105 -17.05 1.91 16.39
N LEU A 106 -16.70 0.90 15.58
CA LEU A 106 -17.65 -0.04 14.99
C LEU A 106 -17.05 -1.43 14.94
N ALA A 107 -17.66 -2.40 15.61
CA ALA A 107 -17.24 -3.79 15.54
C ALA A 107 -17.52 -4.39 14.17
N LEU A 108 -16.62 -5.24 13.71
CA LEU A 108 -16.85 -6.09 12.53
C LEU A 108 -17.78 -7.23 12.95
N ASP A 109 -18.98 -7.25 12.40
CA ASP A 109 -19.82 -8.44 12.47
C ASP A 109 -19.17 -9.53 11.60
N ALA A 110 -18.67 -10.57 12.25
CA ALA A 110 -17.98 -11.66 11.57
C ALA A 110 -18.89 -12.44 10.61
N GLY A 111 -20.22 -12.40 10.83
CA GLY A 111 -21.20 -13.06 9.96
C GLY A 111 -20.92 -14.52 9.74
N ASP A 112 -21.10 -14.99 8.48
CA ASP A 112 -20.74 -16.34 8.06
C ASP A 112 -19.23 -16.47 7.84
N PRO A 113 -18.53 -17.36 8.58
CA PRO A 113 -17.08 -17.60 8.37
C PRO A 113 -16.73 -18.06 6.93
N GLN A 114 -17.70 -18.62 6.20
CA GLN A 114 -17.51 -19.06 4.80
C GLN A 114 -17.80 -17.95 3.78
N GLU A 115 -18.30 -16.78 4.21
CA GLU A 115 -18.48 -15.66 3.32
C GLU A 115 -17.13 -15.19 2.75
N SER A 116 -17.12 -14.79 1.48
CA SER A 116 -15.95 -14.19 0.85
C SER A 116 -15.51 -12.93 1.62
N ALA A 117 -14.24 -12.87 1.96
CA ALA A 117 -13.67 -11.72 2.67
C ALA A 117 -13.80 -10.42 1.87
N SER A 118 -13.76 -10.48 0.54
CA SER A 118 -13.96 -9.30 -0.32
C SER A 118 -15.37 -8.70 -0.15
N THR A 119 -16.38 -9.55 -0.01
CA THR A 119 -17.78 -9.13 0.20
C THR A 119 -18.00 -8.63 1.62
N ALA A 120 -17.62 -9.42 2.63
CA ALA A 120 -17.83 -9.10 4.04
C ALA A 120 -17.14 -7.78 4.45
N VAL A 121 -15.87 -7.63 4.10
CA VAL A 121 -15.09 -6.43 4.43
C VAL A 121 -15.54 -5.22 3.62
N GLY A 122 -15.91 -5.41 2.35
CA GLY A 122 -16.48 -4.34 1.52
C GLY A 122 -17.75 -3.77 2.12
N ARG A 123 -18.69 -4.64 2.54
CA ARG A 123 -19.92 -4.27 3.24
C ARG A 123 -19.63 -3.53 4.55
N TYR A 124 -18.71 -4.05 5.35
CA TYR A 124 -18.32 -3.45 6.63
C TYR A 124 -17.73 -2.05 6.47
N PHE A 125 -16.80 -1.86 5.51
CA PHE A 125 -16.20 -0.54 5.26
C PHE A 125 -17.23 0.45 4.73
N GLY A 126 -18.15 0.00 3.86
CA GLY A 126 -19.25 0.84 3.38
C GLY A 126 -20.17 1.31 4.51
N ALA A 127 -20.56 0.41 5.41
CA ALA A 127 -21.34 0.75 6.59
C ALA A 127 -20.57 1.71 7.51
N TYR A 128 -19.26 1.48 7.69
CA TYR A 128 -18.41 2.35 8.50
C TYR A 128 -18.35 3.78 7.99
N GLU A 129 -18.21 3.96 6.67
CA GLU A 129 -18.20 5.27 6.02
C GLU A 129 -19.51 6.03 6.26
N GLN A 130 -20.63 5.32 6.15
CA GLN A 130 -21.97 5.90 6.34
C GLN A 130 -22.23 6.30 7.80
N VAL A 131 -21.99 5.37 8.74
CA VAL A 131 -22.24 5.61 10.19
C VAL A 131 -21.39 6.78 10.71
N ASN A 132 -20.18 6.96 10.18
CA ASN A 132 -19.27 8.03 10.60
C ASN A 132 -19.32 9.28 9.72
N ASP A 133 -20.18 9.34 8.70
CA ASP A 133 -20.29 10.44 7.72
C ASP A 133 -18.92 10.86 7.17
N LEU A 134 -18.12 9.88 6.66
CA LEU A 134 -16.75 10.15 6.20
C LEU A 134 -16.69 10.76 4.80
N ARG A 135 -17.76 10.65 4.00
CA ARG A 135 -17.92 11.24 2.65
C ARG A 135 -16.75 10.99 1.72
N VAL A 136 -16.32 9.74 1.62
CA VAL A 136 -15.21 9.36 0.76
C VAL A 136 -15.53 9.67 -0.71
N LEU A 137 -14.66 10.42 -1.37
CA LEU A 137 -14.79 10.74 -2.80
C LEU A 137 -14.19 9.61 -3.65
N ARG A 138 -15.02 8.96 -4.48
CA ARG A 138 -14.68 7.83 -5.38
C ARG A 138 -15.30 7.96 -6.75
N PRO A 139 -14.66 7.45 -7.79
CA PRO A 139 -13.24 7.17 -7.85
C PRO A 139 -12.44 8.47 -8.05
N VAL A 140 -11.41 8.68 -7.24
CA VAL A 140 -10.49 9.81 -7.34
C VAL A 140 -9.06 9.30 -7.20
N ALA A 141 -8.28 9.37 -8.27
CA ALA A 141 -6.91 8.88 -8.30
C ALA A 141 -5.92 10.03 -8.18
N VAL A 142 -5.27 10.15 -7.02
CA VAL A 142 -4.17 11.10 -6.81
C VAL A 142 -3.00 10.70 -7.71
N ARG A 143 -2.47 11.68 -8.46
CA ARG A 143 -1.40 11.52 -9.45
C ARG A 143 -0.08 12.02 -8.91
N GLU A 144 -0.06 13.24 -8.42
CA GLU A 144 1.14 13.88 -7.92
C GLU A 144 0.83 14.79 -6.73
N VAL A 145 1.82 14.96 -5.86
CA VAL A 145 1.78 15.88 -4.73
C VAL A 145 3.04 16.74 -4.79
N HIS A 146 2.86 18.03 -4.80
CA HIS A 146 3.95 19.03 -4.90
C HIS A 146 3.90 20.03 -3.75
N ASP A 147 5.00 20.73 -3.53
CA ASP A 147 4.98 21.96 -2.74
C ASP A 147 4.22 23.06 -3.51
N ASP A 148 3.30 23.72 -2.82
CA ASP A 148 2.67 24.94 -3.32
C ASP A 148 3.42 26.20 -2.84
N ALA A 149 3.34 27.27 -3.62
CA ALA A 149 3.98 28.54 -3.27
C ALA A 149 3.49 29.14 -1.94
N SER A 150 2.31 28.76 -1.47
CA SER A 150 1.75 29.17 -0.17
C SER A 150 2.32 28.41 1.02
N GLY A 151 3.17 27.39 0.79
CA GLY A 151 3.66 26.49 1.83
C GLY A 151 2.76 25.29 2.09
N ALA A 152 1.61 25.18 1.44
CA ALA A 152 0.75 24.00 1.46
C ALA A 152 1.24 22.92 0.48
N LEU A 153 0.54 21.80 0.43
CA LEU A 153 0.74 20.71 -0.54
C LEU A 153 -0.32 20.84 -1.64
N LEU A 154 0.12 20.95 -2.89
CA LEU A 154 -0.77 20.83 -4.04
C LEU A 154 -0.93 19.36 -4.40
N VAL A 155 -2.16 18.85 -4.33
CA VAL A 155 -2.52 17.45 -4.61
C VAL A 155 -3.30 17.41 -5.91
N GLU A 156 -2.70 16.87 -6.95
CA GLU A 156 -3.32 16.69 -8.26
C GLU A 156 -3.91 15.29 -8.40
N ALA A 157 -5.15 15.22 -8.88
CA ALA A 157 -5.86 13.96 -9.04
C ALA A 157 -6.71 13.94 -10.30
N THR A 158 -7.16 12.75 -10.69
CA THR A 158 -8.10 12.53 -11.79
C THR A 158 -9.37 11.86 -11.29
N THR A 159 -10.49 12.33 -11.82
CA THR A 159 -11.83 11.77 -11.68
C THR A 159 -12.37 11.34 -13.04
N PRO A 160 -13.50 10.63 -13.13
CA PRO A 160 -14.17 10.39 -14.40
C PRO A 160 -14.58 11.68 -15.14
N ASP A 161 -14.80 12.76 -14.39
CA ASP A 161 -15.22 14.05 -14.92
C ASP A 161 -14.02 14.93 -15.36
N GLY A 162 -12.79 14.47 -15.13
CA GLY A 162 -11.56 15.17 -15.50
C GLY A 162 -10.59 15.42 -14.33
N PRO A 163 -9.56 16.27 -14.55
CA PRO A 163 -8.58 16.60 -13.53
C PRO A 163 -9.19 17.49 -12.43
N VAL A 164 -8.70 17.32 -11.21
CA VAL A 164 -9.09 18.08 -10.03
C VAL A 164 -7.87 18.26 -9.14
N ALA A 165 -7.81 19.35 -8.38
CA ALA A 165 -6.72 19.62 -7.46
C ALA A 165 -7.23 20.12 -6.10
N TRP A 166 -6.43 19.82 -5.05
CA TRP A 166 -6.62 20.34 -3.71
C TRP A 166 -5.34 21.00 -3.22
N ARG A 167 -5.50 22.06 -2.47
CA ARG A 167 -4.42 22.66 -1.69
C ARG A 167 -4.61 22.24 -0.23
N ALA A 168 -3.76 21.36 0.25
CA ALA A 168 -3.87 20.77 1.58
C ALA A 168 -2.76 21.29 2.51
N ARG A 169 -3.12 21.68 3.74
CA ARG A 169 -2.11 22.06 4.75
C ARG A 169 -1.36 20.83 5.25
N THR A 170 -2.03 19.70 5.36
CA THR A 170 -1.44 18.41 5.77
C THR A 170 -2.00 17.26 4.94
N LEU A 171 -1.20 16.21 4.80
CA LEU A 171 -1.53 14.99 4.05
C LEU A 171 -1.42 13.74 4.92
N VAL A 172 -2.43 12.89 4.90
CA VAL A 172 -2.36 11.53 5.44
C VAL A 172 -2.41 10.55 4.27
N ASN A 173 -1.27 9.96 3.95
CA ASN A 173 -1.18 8.97 2.88
C ASN A 173 -1.48 7.57 3.42
N ALA A 174 -2.55 6.95 2.92
CA ALA A 174 -3.06 5.64 3.31
C ALA A 174 -3.24 4.70 2.10
N THR A 175 -2.42 4.87 1.05
CA THR A 175 -2.57 4.19 -0.24
C THR A 175 -2.22 2.70 -0.20
N GLY A 176 -1.61 2.22 0.88
CA GLY A 176 -1.25 0.81 1.05
C GLY A 176 -0.26 0.31 -0.01
N THR A 177 -0.47 -0.94 -0.44
CA THR A 177 0.49 -1.64 -1.31
C THR A 177 -0.14 -2.33 -2.52
N TRP A 178 -1.46 -2.52 -2.53
CA TRP A 178 -2.15 -3.41 -3.48
C TRP A 178 -1.93 -3.07 -4.96
N THR A 179 -1.84 -1.80 -5.29
CA THR A 179 -1.61 -1.31 -6.65
C THR A 179 -0.15 -1.39 -7.12
N LYS A 180 0.75 -1.92 -6.28
CA LYS A 180 2.18 -2.05 -6.55
C LYS A 180 2.66 -3.49 -6.35
N PRO A 181 2.18 -4.47 -7.13
CA PRO A 181 2.70 -5.84 -7.12
C PRO A 181 4.19 -5.84 -7.45
N PHE A 182 4.99 -6.61 -6.68
CA PHE A 182 6.42 -6.70 -6.91
C PHE A 182 6.75 -7.87 -7.83
N TRP A 183 7.13 -7.54 -9.04
CA TRP A 183 7.60 -8.48 -10.05
C TRP A 183 9.13 -8.53 -10.04
N PRO A 184 9.75 -9.59 -9.51
CA PRO A 184 11.21 -9.71 -9.56
C PRO A 184 11.69 -9.95 -10.99
N TRP A 185 12.86 -9.42 -11.29
CA TRP A 185 13.51 -9.71 -12.56
C TRP A 185 14.36 -10.98 -12.44
N TYR A 186 14.23 -11.86 -13.42
CA TYR A 186 15.08 -13.04 -13.63
C TYR A 186 15.44 -13.15 -15.10
N PRO A 187 16.69 -13.60 -15.44
CA PRO A 187 17.10 -13.83 -16.83
C PRO A 187 16.11 -14.74 -17.55
N GLY A 188 15.73 -14.37 -18.77
CA GLY A 188 14.81 -15.12 -19.61
C GLY A 188 13.32 -15.04 -19.24
N ARG A 189 12.94 -14.22 -18.27
CA ARG A 189 11.54 -14.07 -17.85
C ARG A 189 10.62 -13.72 -19.02
N GLU A 190 11.09 -12.89 -19.93
CA GLU A 190 10.36 -12.42 -21.12
C GLU A 190 10.22 -13.50 -22.20
N THR A 191 11.01 -14.58 -22.14
CA THR A 191 10.96 -15.68 -23.12
C THR A 191 9.99 -16.79 -22.74
N PHE A 192 9.43 -16.76 -21.54
CA PHE A 192 8.50 -17.79 -21.06
C PHE A 192 7.25 -17.85 -21.94
N ALA A 193 7.00 -19.00 -22.57
CA ALA A 193 5.85 -19.22 -23.45
C ALA A 193 4.53 -19.48 -22.71
N GLY A 194 4.60 -19.78 -21.40
CA GLY A 194 3.42 -19.98 -20.56
C GLY A 194 2.87 -18.68 -19.97
N THR A 195 1.99 -18.80 -18.99
CA THR A 195 1.35 -17.66 -18.33
C THR A 195 2.13 -17.25 -17.09
N GLN A 196 2.37 -15.95 -16.91
CA GLN A 196 2.91 -15.38 -15.68
C GLN A 196 1.82 -14.59 -14.98
N LEU A 197 1.55 -14.92 -13.71
CA LEU A 197 0.57 -14.26 -12.86
C LEU A 197 1.26 -13.78 -11.58
N HIS A 198 0.75 -12.68 -11.01
CA HIS A 198 1.10 -12.27 -9.66
C HIS A 198 -0.04 -12.64 -8.68
N THR A 199 0.21 -12.63 -7.37
CA THR A 199 -0.84 -12.73 -6.34
C THR A 199 -2.04 -11.82 -6.63
N HIS A 200 -1.79 -10.64 -7.20
CA HIS A 200 -2.81 -9.67 -7.60
C HIS A 200 -3.78 -10.21 -8.65
N ASP A 201 -3.32 -11.11 -9.51
CA ASP A 201 -4.05 -11.63 -10.67
C ASP A 201 -4.69 -12.99 -10.41
N PHE A 202 -4.58 -13.52 -9.18
CA PHE A 202 -5.16 -14.81 -8.82
C PHE A 202 -6.68 -14.71 -8.75
N GLY A 203 -7.37 -15.54 -9.53
CA GLY A 203 -8.84 -15.64 -9.56
C GLY A 203 -9.34 -16.83 -8.74
N ALA A 204 -9.22 -18.03 -9.31
CA ALA A 204 -9.68 -19.27 -8.71
C ALA A 204 -8.64 -20.39 -8.86
N ALA A 205 -8.66 -21.37 -7.97
CA ALA A 205 -7.75 -22.52 -8.04
C ALA A 205 -8.02 -23.41 -9.26
N GLU A 206 -9.26 -23.47 -9.69
CA GLU A 206 -9.74 -24.22 -10.87
C GLU A 206 -9.12 -23.71 -12.18
N ASP A 207 -8.69 -22.44 -12.24
CA ASP A 207 -8.02 -21.86 -13.40
C ASP A 207 -6.68 -22.56 -13.71
N PHE A 208 -6.16 -23.30 -12.75
CA PHE A 208 -4.90 -24.06 -12.85
C PHE A 208 -5.11 -25.55 -13.16
N ALA A 209 -6.35 -25.98 -13.46
CA ALA A 209 -6.66 -27.37 -13.72
C ALA A 209 -5.78 -27.95 -14.84
N GLY A 210 -5.12 -29.09 -14.55
CA GLY A 210 -4.25 -29.80 -15.47
C GLY A 210 -2.94 -29.10 -15.84
N LYS A 211 -2.61 -27.94 -15.22
CA LYS A 211 -1.38 -27.17 -15.50
C LYS A 211 -0.25 -27.54 -14.55
N ARG A 212 0.98 -27.43 -15.02
CA ARG A 212 2.19 -27.47 -14.20
C ARG A 212 2.45 -26.05 -13.67
N VAL A 213 2.39 -25.86 -12.37
CA VAL A 213 2.43 -24.53 -11.74
C VAL A 213 3.68 -24.37 -10.88
N VAL A 214 4.50 -23.37 -11.18
CA VAL A 214 5.60 -22.93 -10.32
C VAL A 214 5.14 -21.75 -9.49
N VAL A 215 5.10 -21.89 -8.15
CA VAL A 215 4.75 -20.82 -7.22
C VAL A 215 6.03 -20.26 -6.60
N VAL A 216 6.25 -18.96 -6.79
CA VAL A 216 7.47 -18.25 -6.36
C VAL A 216 7.15 -17.36 -5.17
N GLY A 217 7.73 -17.63 -4.01
CA GLY A 217 7.59 -16.81 -2.82
C GLY A 217 7.54 -17.60 -1.52
N GLY A 218 7.96 -16.99 -0.42
CA GLY A 218 8.03 -17.61 0.91
C GLY A 218 7.02 -17.08 1.92
N GLY A 219 6.00 -16.35 1.48
CA GLY A 219 4.98 -15.78 2.37
C GLY A 219 3.67 -16.58 2.41
N ALA A 220 2.74 -16.14 3.26
CA ALA A 220 1.44 -16.78 3.45
C ALA A 220 0.63 -16.96 2.15
N SER A 221 0.68 -16.01 1.22
CA SER A 221 -0.02 -16.14 -0.06
C SER A 221 0.50 -17.32 -0.89
N ALA A 222 1.83 -17.55 -0.91
CA ALA A 222 2.40 -18.68 -1.65
C ALA A 222 1.92 -20.02 -1.08
N THR A 223 1.94 -20.19 0.24
CA THR A 223 1.50 -21.43 0.90
C THR A 223 0.00 -21.66 0.76
N GLN A 224 -0.81 -20.61 0.87
CA GLN A 224 -2.26 -20.70 0.64
C GLN A 224 -2.59 -21.10 -0.80
N PHE A 225 -1.93 -20.49 -1.80
CA PHE A 225 -2.13 -20.85 -3.21
C PHE A 225 -1.71 -22.28 -3.50
N LEU A 226 -0.57 -22.73 -2.99
CA LEU A 226 -0.12 -24.12 -3.18
C LEU A 226 -1.15 -25.11 -2.68
N LEU A 227 -1.72 -24.90 -1.49
CA LEU A 227 -2.75 -25.79 -0.93
C LEU A 227 -4.05 -25.75 -1.71
N GLN A 228 -4.44 -24.58 -2.26
CA GLN A 228 -5.65 -24.45 -3.07
C GLN A 228 -5.47 -25.02 -4.48
N ILE A 229 -4.32 -24.78 -5.11
CA ILE A 229 -4.05 -25.19 -6.50
C ILE A 229 -3.73 -26.69 -6.62
N ALA A 230 -3.04 -27.28 -5.64
CA ALA A 230 -2.54 -28.67 -5.72
C ALA A 230 -3.61 -29.72 -6.07
N PRO A 231 -4.87 -29.62 -5.60
CA PRO A 231 -5.92 -30.58 -5.97
C PRO A 231 -6.34 -30.51 -7.45
N HIS A 232 -6.10 -29.41 -8.13
CA HIS A 232 -6.56 -29.14 -9.50
C HIS A 232 -5.42 -29.25 -10.53
N ALA A 233 -4.22 -28.82 -10.16
CA ALA A 233 -3.06 -28.78 -11.04
C ALA A 233 -2.51 -30.16 -11.39
N ALA A 234 -1.89 -30.30 -12.54
CA ALA A 234 -1.11 -31.51 -12.89
C ALA A 234 0.09 -31.68 -11.97
N SER A 235 0.72 -30.58 -11.58
CA SER A 235 1.78 -30.54 -10.55
C SER A 235 1.98 -29.12 -10.02
N THR A 236 2.45 -29.05 -8.77
CA THR A 236 2.89 -27.78 -8.16
C THR A 236 4.36 -27.85 -7.76
N THR A 237 5.08 -26.75 -7.94
CA THR A 237 6.48 -26.61 -7.55
C THR A 237 6.64 -25.33 -6.74
N TRP A 238 7.08 -25.44 -5.50
CA TRP A 238 7.29 -24.29 -4.62
C TRP A 238 8.75 -23.86 -4.59
N VAL A 239 9.02 -22.60 -4.94
CA VAL A 239 10.39 -22.04 -4.98
C VAL A 239 10.50 -20.80 -4.10
N THR A 240 11.56 -20.74 -3.29
CA THR A 240 11.82 -19.58 -2.43
C THR A 240 13.31 -19.25 -2.37
N ARG A 241 13.62 -17.95 -2.15
CA ARG A 241 15.02 -17.51 -1.93
C ARG A 241 15.58 -17.93 -0.58
N ARG A 242 14.73 -17.94 0.44
CA ARG A 242 15.10 -18.26 1.82
C ARG A 242 14.26 -19.45 2.29
N GLU A 243 14.79 -20.24 3.18
CA GLU A 243 14.05 -21.30 3.88
C GLU A 243 12.87 -20.69 4.60
N PRO A 244 11.65 -21.25 4.47
CA PRO A 244 10.52 -20.81 5.27
C PRO A 244 10.76 -21.13 6.75
N VAL A 245 10.50 -20.16 7.61
CA VAL A 245 10.53 -20.35 9.06
C VAL A 245 9.12 -20.70 9.50
N TRP A 246 8.92 -21.94 9.94
CA TRP A 246 7.66 -22.40 10.50
C TRP A 246 7.63 -22.13 11.99
N VAL A 247 6.54 -21.56 12.48
CA VAL A 247 6.40 -21.17 13.88
C VAL A 247 5.19 -21.87 14.48
N GLY A 248 5.45 -22.77 15.41
CA GLY A 248 4.42 -23.48 16.18
C GLY A 248 3.81 -22.61 17.28
N GLY A 249 2.60 -22.99 17.70
CA GLY A 249 1.82 -22.29 18.73
C GLY A 249 1.05 -21.07 18.21
N PRO A 250 0.17 -20.50 19.06
CA PRO A 250 -0.61 -19.34 18.69
C PRO A 250 0.30 -18.14 18.40
N PHE A 251 -0.10 -17.32 17.45
CA PHE A 251 0.53 -16.01 17.21
C PHE A 251 0.13 -15.11 18.39
N ASP A 252 1.04 -14.96 19.36
CA ASP A 252 0.79 -14.14 20.55
C ASP A 252 1.11 -12.65 20.29
N GLU A 253 0.58 -11.79 21.19
CA GLU A 253 0.80 -10.35 21.09
C GLU A 253 2.28 -9.95 21.24
N ASN A 254 3.11 -10.74 21.90
CA ASN A 254 4.54 -10.43 22.10
C ASN A 254 5.30 -10.57 20.78
N ARG A 255 5.10 -11.66 20.05
CA ARG A 255 5.68 -11.85 18.71
C ARG A 255 5.22 -10.79 17.73
N GLY A 256 3.95 -10.40 17.80
CA GLY A 256 3.43 -9.30 17.00
C GLY A 256 4.12 -7.96 17.31
N ARG A 257 4.37 -7.69 18.58
CA ARG A 257 5.09 -6.48 19.03
C ARG A 257 6.55 -6.47 18.59
N ASP A 258 7.26 -7.59 18.74
CA ASP A 258 8.67 -7.72 18.35
C ASP A 258 8.85 -7.52 16.84
N ALA A 259 7.98 -8.11 16.03
CA ALA A 259 7.99 -7.92 14.58
C ALA A 259 7.71 -6.46 14.18
N VAL A 260 6.74 -5.82 14.82
CA VAL A 260 6.44 -4.39 14.60
C VAL A 260 7.64 -3.53 15.00
N ALA A 261 8.32 -3.85 16.11
CA ALA A 261 9.50 -3.11 16.58
C ALA A 261 10.65 -3.20 15.57
N LEU A 262 10.95 -4.38 15.01
CA LEU A 262 11.98 -4.56 13.99
C LEU A 262 11.68 -3.78 12.70
N VAL A 263 10.42 -3.76 12.27
CA VAL A 263 10.02 -2.98 11.09
C VAL A 263 10.09 -1.47 11.38
N ASP A 264 9.77 -1.05 12.61
CA ASP A 264 9.88 0.35 13.05
C ASP A 264 11.34 0.83 13.07
N GLU A 265 12.25 0.03 13.61
CA GLU A 265 13.68 0.32 13.60
C GLU A 265 14.21 0.54 12.17
N ARG A 266 13.81 -0.31 11.22
CA ARG A 266 14.19 -0.15 9.81
C ARG A 266 13.68 1.17 9.21
N THR A 267 12.43 1.53 9.48
CA THR A 267 11.85 2.77 8.94
C THR A 267 12.45 4.01 9.60
N ARG A 268 12.80 3.96 10.89
CA ARG A 268 13.56 5.02 11.56
C ARG A 268 14.97 5.18 10.98
N ALA A 269 15.60 4.07 10.58
CA ALA A 269 16.89 4.07 9.91
C ALA A 269 16.82 4.49 8.43
N GLY A 270 15.64 4.84 7.89
CA GLY A 270 15.46 5.22 6.48
C GLY A 270 15.65 4.08 5.48
N LEU A 271 15.52 2.84 5.94
CA LEU A 271 15.54 1.66 5.10
C LEU A 271 14.14 1.32 4.59
N ALA A 272 14.05 0.67 3.42
CA ALA A 272 12.78 0.19 2.92
C ALA A 272 12.15 -0.83 3.89
N PRO A 273 10.85 -0.72 4.23
CA PRO A 273 10.19 -1.65 5.14
C PRO A 273 10.15 -3.07 4.55
N GLU A 274 10.32 -4.06 5.40
CA GLU A 274 10.06 -5.46 5.08
C GLU A 274 8.63 -5.85 5.47
N SER A 275 8.11 -6.96 4.90
CA SER A 275 6.80 -7.46 5.29
C SER A 275 6.85 -8.07 6.69
N VAL A 276 5.77 -7.92 7.47
CA VAL A 276 5.67 -8.50 8.83
C VAL A 276 5.93 -10.02 8.78
N VAL A 277 5.39 -10.73 7.79
CA VAL A 277 5.59 -12.19 7.63
C VAL A 277 7.06 -12.57 7.42
N SER A 278 7.86 -11.71 6.75
CA SER A 278 9.31 -11.98 6.59
C SER A 278 10.08 -11.95 7.91
N VAL A 279 9.50 -11.34 8.92
CA VAL A 279 10.10 -11.19 10.26
C VAL A 279 9.50 -12.17 11.27
N THR A 280 8.20 -12.51 11.16
CA THR A 280 7.50 -13.39 12.10
C THR A 280 7.56 -14.88 11.76
N GLY A 281 7.85 -15.22 10.50
CA GLY A 281 7.67 -16.58 9.97
C GLY A 281 6.21 -16.91 9.66
N LEU A 282 6.00 -18.16 9.24
CA LEU A 282 4.69 -18.71 8.87
C LEU A 282 4.11 -19.50 10.07
N PRO A 283 2.85 -19.27 10.49
CA PRO A 283 2.25 -20.06 11.56
C PRO A 283 2.09 -21.52 11.09
N LEU A 284 2.51 -22.47 11.92
CA LEU A 284 2.33 -23.89 11.64
C LEU A 284 0.90 -24.30 12.00
N THR A 285 0.01 -24.26 11.02
CA THR A 285 -1.39 -24.68 11.16
C THR A 285 -1.55 -26.14 10.76
N PRO A 286 -2.64 -26.84 11.17
CA PRO A 286 -2.90 -28.22 10.73
C PRO A 286 -2.94 -28.35 9.20
N ALA A 287 -3.44 -27.36 8.48
CA ALA A 287 -3.44 -27.36 7.02
C ALA A 287 -2.02 -27.28 6.42
N TYR A 288 -1.14 -26.50 7.04
CA TYR A 288 0.27 -26.43 6.61
C TYR A 288 1.04 -27.69 6.98
N GLU A 289 0.77 -28.28 8.15
CA GLU A 289 1.36 -29.60 8.53
C GLU A 289 0.98 -30.69 7.53
N ALA A 290 -0.30 -30.76 7.15
CA ALA A 290 -0.79 -31.68 6.11
C ALA A 290 -0.12 -31.40 4.75
N GLY A 291 0.05 -30.14 4.38
CA GLY A 291 0.71 -29.74 3.14
C GLY A 291 2.21 -30.10 3.11
N ILE A 292 2.89 -30.01 4.25
CA ILE A 292 4.28 -30.46 4.40
C ILE A 292 4.35 -31.99 4.28
N ALA A 293 3.49 -32.71 5.01
CA ALA A 293 3.44 -34.15 5.02
C ALA A 293 3.11 -34.75 3.65
N SER A 294 2.22 -34.12 2.89
CA SER A 294 1.88 -34.53 1.51
C SER A 294 2.92 -34.14 0.46
N GLY A 295 3.89 -33.29 0.80
CA GLY A 295 4.91 -32.79 -0.10
C GLY A 295 4.47 -31.59 -0.95
N VAL A 296 3.23 -31.13 -0.86
CA VAL A 296 2.75 -29.90 -1.55
C VAL A 296 3.56 -28.68 -1.11
N LEU A 297 3.91 -28.58 0.17
CA LEU A 297 4.75 -27.54 0.73
C LEU A 297 6.23 -27.95 0.82
N ARG A 298 6.71 -28.81 -0.09
CA ARG A 298 8.12 -29.12 -0.25
C ARG A 298 8.82 -27.98 -0.99
N ARG A 299 9.59 -27.19 -0.26
CA ARG A 299 10.34 -26.07 -0.80
C ARG A 299 11.51 -26.53 -1.66
N LEU A 300 11.74 -25.83 -2.79
CA LEU A 300 12.95 -25.89 -3.60
C LEU A 300 13.70 -24.54 -3.54
N PRO A 301 15.03 -24.54 -3.71
CA PRO A 301 15.81 -23.31 -3.83
C PRO A 301 15.34 -22.50 -5.04
N MET A 302 15.62 -21.19 -5.03
CA MET A 302 15.28 -20.28 -6.13
C MET A 302 16.03 -20.70 -7.40
N PHE A 303 15.34 -20.65 -8.54
CA PHE A 303 15.95 -20.91 -9.86
C PHE A 303 16.87 -19.75 -10.29
N SER A 304 17.82 -20.05 -11.18
CA SER A 304 18.75 -19.06 -11.73
C SER A 304 18.15 -18.27 -12.89
N ARG A 305 17.26 -18.88 -13.68
CA ARG A 305 16.65 -18.26 -14.87
C ARG A 305 15.30 -18.90 -15.20
N VAL A 306 14.52 -18.16 -15.95
CA VAL A 306 13.32 -18.63 -16.63
C VAL A 306 13.73 -19.08 -18.04
N VAL A 307 13.08 -20.12 -18.55
CA VAL A 307 13.25 -20.65 -19.90
C VAL A 307 11.90 -20.73 -20.62
N PRO A 308 11.84 -20.90 -21.93
CA PRO A 308 10.57 -20.85 -22.67
C PRO A 308 9.49 -21.80 -22.15
N ASP A 309 9.84 -22.95 -21.62
CA ASP A 309 8.94 -24.00 -21.16
C ASP A 309 8.96 -24.23 -19.63
N GLY A 310 9.60 -23.33 -18.86
CA GLY A 310 9.68 -23.49 -17.40
C GLY A 310 10.75 -22.65 -16.71
N VAL A 311 11.41 -23.25 -15.73
CA VAL A 311 12.47 -22.63 -14.93
C VAL A 311 13.68 -23.53 -14.83
N ALA A 312 14.88 -22.94 -14.71
CA ALA A 312 16.12 -23.70 -14.68
C ALA A 312 17.03 -23.25 -13.53
N TRP A 313 17.76 -24.22 -12.98
CA TRP A 313 18.77 -24.06 -11.94
C TRP A 313 20.17 -24.33 -12.53
N ASP A 314 21.16 -23.69 -11.96
CA ASP A 314 22.54 -24.06 -12.22
C ASP A 314 22.85 -25.44 -11.61
N PRO A 315 23.80 -26.20 -12.19
CA PRO A 315 24.18 -27.49 -11.66
C PRO A 315 24.57 -27.40 -10.17
N GLY A 316 24.09 -28.36 -9.38
CA GLY A 316 24.38 -28.45 -7.93
C GLY A 316 23.53 -27.56 -7.02
N VAL A 317 22.68 -26.71 -7.54
CA VAL A 317 21.79 -25.86 -6.70
C VAL A 317 20.67 -26.68 -6.07
N ARG A 318 20.07 -27.60 -6.81
CA ARG A 318 19.04 -28.50 -6.27
C ARG A 318 19.66 -29.77 -5.69
N PRO A 319 19.22 -30.21 -4.50
CA PRO A 319 19.73 -31.44 -3.87
C PRO A 319 19.49 -32.70 -4.69
N ASP A 320 18.44 -32.73 -5.51
CA ASP A 320 18.06 -33.87 -6.35
C ASP A 320 18.77 -33.87 -7.72
N GLY A 321 19.67 -32.91 -7.99
CA GLY A 321 20.43 -32.79 -9.23
C GLY A 321 19.63 -32.34 -10.44
N VAL A 322 18.32 -32.07 -10.31
CA VAL A 322 17.45 -31.61 -11.40
C VAL A 322 17.81 -30.14 -11.75
N THR A 323 18.05 -29.86 -13.01
CA THR A 323 18.43 -28.51 -13.50
C THR A 323 17.31 -27.81 -14.25
N HIS A 324 16.22 -28.49 -14.57
CA HIS A 324 15.07 -27.94 -15.30
C HIS A 324 13.75 -28.43 -14.72
N GLN A 325 12.76 -27.56 -14.67
CA GLN A 325 11.39 -27.86 -14.30
C GLN A 325 10.44 -27.20 -15.29
N GLY A 326 9.71 -28.03 -16.03
CA GLY A 326 8.69 -27.57 -16.94
C GLY A 326 7.53 -26.91 -16.20
N ALA A 327 6.99 -25.84 -16.74
CA ALA A 327 5.86 -25.10 -16.22
C ALA A 327 4.97 -24.57 -17.33
N ASP A 328 3.67 -24.51 -17.08
CA ASP A 328 2.67 -23.85 -17.91
C ASP A 328 2.30 -22.49 -17.30
N VAL A 329 2.45 -22.36 -15.96
CA VAL A 329 2.19 -21.14 -15.21
C VAL A 329 3.30 -20.87 -14.20
N ILE A 330 3.75 -19.62 -14.13
CA ILE A 330 4.58 -19.11 -13.01
C ILE A 330 3.72 -18.12 -12.23
N LEU A 331 3.43 -18.45 -10.97
CA LEU A 331 2.67 -17.59 -10.04
C LEU A 331 3.64 -16.89 -9.07
N TRP A 332 3.80 -15.60 -9.27
CA TRP A 332 4.67 -14.74 -8.47
C TRP A 332 3.96 -14.28 -7.19
N ALA A 333 4.12 -15.02 -6.10
CA ALA A 333 3.65 -14.65 -4.77
C ALA A 333 4.73 -13.87 -4.01
N THR A 334 5.27 -12.85 -4.66
CA THR A 334 6.46 -12.08 -4.28
C THR A 334 6.16 -10.80 -3.51
N GLY A 335 4.89 -10.61 -3.14
CA GLY A 335 4.44 -9.50 -2.32
C GLY A 335 4.29 -8.19 -3.10
N PHE A 336 4.18 -7.11 -2.36
CA PHE A 336 3.84 -5.78 -2.88
C PHE A 336 4.80 -4.74 -2.33
N ARG A 337 4.91 -3.59 -3.00
CA ARG A 337 5.61 -2.41 -2.52
C ARG A 337 4.61 -1.32 -2.13
N ALA A 338 5.03 -0.39 -1.27
CA ALA A 338 4.21 0.75 -0.92
C ALA A 338 3.92 1.64 -2.14
N ALA A 339 2.65 2.03 -2.32
CA ALA A 339 2.19 2.85 -3.43
C ALA A 339 2.42 4.34 -3.12
N LEU A 340 3.66 4.81 -3.27
CA LEU A 340 4.09 6.16 -2.88
C LEU A 340 4.61 7.00 -4.06
N ASP A 341 4.38 6.57 -5.30
CA ASP A 341 4.97 7.25 -6.47
C ASP A 341 4.46 8.68 -6.63
N HIS A 342 3.20 8.92 -6.27
CA HIS A 342 2.59 10.26 -6.30
C HIS A 342 3.24 11.26 -5.32
N LEU A 343 3.99 10.76 -4.32
CA LEU A 343 4.78 11.59 -3.40
C LEU A 343 6.21 11.84 -3.92
N GLY A 344 6.55 11.33 -5.10
CA GLY A 344 7.89 11.46 -5.70
C GLY A 344 8.40 12.89 -5.75
N PRO A 345 7.61 13.88 -6.19
CA PRO A 345 8.04 15.27 -6.29
C PRO A 345 8.47 15.90 -4.96
N LEU A 346 7.99 15.39 -3.82
CA LEU A 346 8.37 15.87 -2.48
C LEU A 346 9.77 15.43 -2.04
N GLY A 347 10.43 14.49 -2.74
CA GLY A 347 11.79 14.05 -2.45
C GLY A 347 11.98 13.41 -1.06
N LEU A 348 10.98 12.71 -0.53
CA LEU A 348 10.95 12.22 0.86
C LEU A 348 11.92 11.06 1.16
N ARG A 349 12.50 10.41 0.13
CA ARG A 349 13.37 9.24 0.30
C ARG A 349 14.77 9.65 0.70
N GLY A 350 15.29 9.00 1.74
CA GLY A 350 16.68 9.14 2.15
C GLY A 350 17.67 8.27 1.35
N PRO A 351 18.97 8.38 1.64
CA PRO A 351 20.03 7.61 0.97
C PRO A 351 19.86 6.09 1.05
N GLY A 352 19.19 5.57 2.08
CA GLY A 352 18.86 4.15 2.23
C GLY A 352 17.69 3.66 1.36
N GLY A 353 17.13 4.52 0.50
CA GLY A 353 16.02 4.23 -0.39
C GLY A 353 14.65 4.14 0.29
N GLY A 354 14.59 4.21 1.63
CA GLY A 354 13.37 4.31 2.42
C GLY A 354 13.05 5.76 2.81
N ILE A 355 11.93 5.94 3.49
CA ILE A 355 11.51 7.23 4.06
C ILE A 355 11.77 7.15 5.56
N VAL A 356 12.48 8.15 6.12
CA VAL A 356 12.74 8.23 7.56
C VAL A 356 11.46 8.65 8.27
N MET A 357 11.03 7.82 9.24
CA MET A 357 9.76 8.00 9.93
C MET A 357 9.97 8.26 11.44
N ASP A 358 9.10 9.08 12.00
CA ASP A 358 8.88 9.24 13.45
C ASP A 358 7.40 8.88 13.73
N GLY A 359 7.15 7.63 14.12
CA GLY A 359 5.79 7.08 14.09
C GLY A 359 5.19 7.16 12.69
N PRO A 360 4.01 7.77 12.51
CA PRO A 360 3.43 7.98 11.19
C PRO A 360 3.98 9.21 10.44
N THR A 361 4.77 10.07 11.10
CA THR A 361 5.23 11.35 10.54
C THR A 361 6.49 11.14 9.70
N VAL A 362 6.53 11.71 8.51
CA VAL A 362 7.73 11.81 7.68
C VAL A 362 8.67 12.86 8.29
N VAL A 363 9.90 12.45 8.61
CA VAL A 363 10.87 13.37 9.27
C VAL A 363 11.27 14.54 8.34
N ALA A 364 11.41 14.26 7.05
CA ALA A 364 11.78 15.27 6.05
C ALA A 364 10.67 16.31 5.79
N ASP A 365 9.40 15.94 5.99
CA ASP A 365 8.26 16.84 5.82
C ASP A 365 7.12 16.47 6.80
N ARG A 366 7.02 17.24 7.87
CA ARG A 366 6.03 17.00 8.93
C ARG A 366 4.58 17.21 8.51
N ARG A 367 4.30 17.84 7.37
CA ARG A 367 2.96 17.95 6.79
C ARG A 367 2.45 16.60 6.31
N VAL A 368 3.35 15.63 6.03
CA VAL A 368 3.05 14.32 5.47
C VAL A 368 3.08 13.23 6.54
N GLN A 369 1.96 12.50 6.64
CA GLN A 369 1.82 11.32 7.50
C GLN A 369 1.68 10.07 6.61
N LEU A 370 2.41 8.99 6.89
CA LEU A 370 2.25 7.71 6.20
C LEU A 370 1.60 6.70 7.14
N VAL A 371 0.42 6.24 6.80
CA VAL A 371 -0.29 5.18 7.52
C VAL A 371 -0.47 3.95 6.61
N GLY A 372 -0.43 2.75 7.17
CA GLY A 372 -0.35 1.53 6.36
C GLY A 372 1.04 1.33 5.72
N TYR A 373 2.07 2.00 6.23
CA TYR A 373 3.46 1.91 5.81
C TYR A 373 4.33 1.41 6.97
N GLY A 374 5.34 0.57 6.67
CA GLY A 374 6.23 0.05 7.70
C GLY A 374 5.49 -0.69 8.81
N PRO A 375 5.70 -0.31 10.09
CA PRO A 375 5.09 -0.98 11.24
C PRO A 375 3.56 -0.90 11.27
N SER A 376 2.97 0.04 10.55
CA SER A 376 1.52 0.20 10.45
C SER A 376 0.87 -0.56 9.29
N ALA A 377 1.62 -1.38 8.56
CA ALA A 377 1.11 -2.17 7.43
C ALA A 377 0.34 -3.44 7.85
N SER A 378 -0.29 -3.44 9.02
CA SER A 378 -1.23 -4.45 9.53
C SER A 378 -2.54 -3.80 9.94
N THR A 379 -3.61 -4.57 10.08
CA THR A 379 -4.92 -4.01 10.43
C THR A 379 -4.92 -3.35 11.82
N ILE A 380 -4.31 -3.97 12.84
CA ILE A 380 -4.13 -3.36 14.18
C ILE A 380 -3.21 -2.14 14.10
N GLY A 381 -2.06 -2.28 13.45
CA GLY A 381 -1.09 -1.21 13.29
C GLY A 381 -1.67 0.01 12.57
N ALA A 382 -2.51 -0.22 11.56
CA ALA A 382 -3.21 0.82 10.82
C ALA A 382 -4.14 1.66 11.70
N ASN A 383 -4.92 1.02 12.57
CA ASN A 383 -5.83 1.73 13.50
C ASN A 383 -5.07 2.63 14.47
N ARG A 384 -3.98 2.12 15.06
CA ARG A 384 -3.13 2.92 15.95
C ARG A 384 -2.48 4.08 15.21
N ALA A 385 -1.91 3.81 14.04
CA ALA A 385 -1.24 4.81 13.23
C ALA A 385 -2.21 5.91 12.74
N GLY A 386 -3.45 5.56 12.37
CA GLY A 386 -4.48 6.55 12.03
C GLY A 386 -4.74 7.54 13.16
N ARG A 387 -4.85 7.06 14.41
CA ARG A 387 -4.98 7.92 15.60
C ARG A 387 -3.76 8.79 15.85
N GLU A 388 -2.56 8.23 15.71
CA GLU A 388 -1.30 8.93 15.90
C GLU A 388 -1.05 9.98 14.81
N ALA A 389 -1.39 9.66 13.56
CA ALA A 389 -1.32 10.59 12.44
C ALA A 389 -2.19 11.83 12.67
N VAL A 390 -3.43 11.65 13.13
CA VAL A 390 -4.31 12.79 13.45
C VAL A 390 -3.76 13.64 14.58
N ARG A 391 -3.11 13.05 15.60
CA ARG A 391 -2.41 13.83 16.63
C ARG A 391 -1.24 14.63 16.06
N ALA A 392 -0.50 14.06 15.11
CA ALA A 392 0.60 14.75 14.43
C ALA A 392 0.09 15.91 13.55
N VAL A 393 -0.96 15.65 12.78
CA VAL A 393 -1.68 16.68 11.99
C VAL A 393 -2.08 17.87 12.86
N LEU A 394 -2.71 17.61 14.01
CA LEU A 394 -3.12 18.68 14.93
C LEU A 394 -1.93 19.52 15.38
N ARG A 395 -0.79 18.91 15.72
CA ARG A 395 0.43 19.66 16.10
C ARG A 395 0.91 20.59 14.98
N VAL A 396 0.87 20.15 13.72
CA VAL A 396 1.25 20.99 12.57
C VAL A 396 0.31 22.18 12.44
N LEU A 397 -1.02 21.90 12.41
CA LEU A 397 -2.04 22.94 12.24
C LEU A 397 -2.05 23.96 13.40
N ASP A 398 -1.80 23.52 14.64
CA ASP A 398 -1.78 24.40 15.82
C ASP A 398 -0.51 25.28 15.85
N THR A 399 0.63 24.76 15.37
CA THR A 399 1.87 25.55 15.29
C THR A 399 1.74 26.69 14.28
N GLU A 400 1.10 26.46 13.14
CA GLU A 400 0.84 27.50 12.14
C GLU A 400 -0.09 28.62 12.66
N MET A 401 -1.06 28.27 13.51
CA MET A 401 -1.97 29.26 14.12
C MET A 401 -1.29 30.13 15.19
N SER A 402 -0.24 29.62 15.84
CA SER A 402 0.45 30.32 16.93
C SER A 402 1.46 31.36 16.44
N GLY A 403 1.73 31.48 15.13
CA GLY A 403 2.73 32.36 14.52
C GLY A 403 4.18 31.95 14.88
N PRO A 404 5.19 32.39 14.14
CA PRO A 404 6.56 32.08 14.50
C PRO A 404 6.95 32.82 15.79
N ALA A 405 7.03 32.09 16.91
CA ALA A 405 7.93 32.49 17.98
C ALA A 405 9.34 32.45 17.35
N GLY A 406 9.95 33.59 17.14
CA GLY A 406 11.19 33.74 16.41
C GLY A 406 12.27 32.80 16.94
N ASP A 407 12.62 31.81 16.14
CA ASP A 407 13.89 31.09 16.24
C ASP A 407 14.65 31.34 14.93
N PRO A 408 15.73 32.14 14.98
CA PRO A 408 16.58 32.39 13.84
C PRO A 408 17.61 31.25 13.74
N GLY A 409 17.39 30.27 12.91
CA GLY A 409 18.48 29.41 12.54
C GLY A 409 18.22 27.94 12.32
N HIS A 410 17.56 27.59 11.23
CA HIS A 410 17.88 26.33 10.54
C HIS A 410 17.93 26.58 9.04
N ALA A 411 19.09 27.07 8.59
CA ALA A 411 19.47 27.00 7.19
C ALA A 411 19.52 25.54 6.77
N ARG A 412 18.90 25.21 5.65
CA ARG A 412 19.04 23.91 4.99
C ARG A 412 20.54 23.65 4.78
N PRO A 413 21.07 22.46 5.04
CA PRO A 413 22.45 22.15 4.68
C PRO A 413 22.59 22.18 3.15
N ASP A 414 23.51 22.98 2.68
CA ASP A 414 23.93 23.11 1.29
C ASP A 414 24.41 21.75 0.77
N SER A 415 23.83 21.30 -0.35
CA SER A 415 24.08 19.99 -0.95
C SER A 415 25.40 19.91 -1.73
N SER A 416 26.39 20.75 -1.44
CA SER A 416 27.64 20.86 -2.23
C SER A 416 28.90 20.29 -1.55
N VAL A 417 28.81 19.43 -0.53
CA VAL A 417 30.02 18.75 -0.01
C VAL A 417 29.99 17.27 -0.33
N VAL A 418 30.60 16.90 -1.44
CA VAL A 418 30.97 15.53 -1.78
C VAL A 418 32.23 15.18 -0.97
N ALA A 419 32.12 14.33 0.03
CA ALA A 419 33.27 13.72 0.70
C ALA A 419 33.71 12.44 -0.05
N PRO A 420 35.02 12.15 -0.17
CA PRO A 420 35.54 11.03 -0.95
C PRO A 420 35.29 9.68 -0.25
N ALA A 421 34.90 8.70 -1.06
CA ALA A 421 34.66 7.32 -0.64
C ALA A 421 35.93 6.66 -0.11
N THR A 422 35.91 6.25 1.14
CA THR A 422 36.92 5.36 1.74
C THR A 422 36.58 3.92 1.37
N ARG A 423 37.44 3.26 0.58
CA ARG A 423 37.36 1.82 0.29
C ARG A 423 37.68 1.02 1.53
N LEU A 424 36.80 0.10 1.92
CA LEU A 424 37.10 -0.99 2.82
C LEU A 424 37.64 -2.21 2.06
N PRO A 425 38.62 -2.96 2.58
CA PRO A 425 39.20 -4.12 1.91
C PRO A 425 38.30 -5.36 1.98
N ARG A 426 38.61 -6.33 1.10
CA ARG A 426 37.90 -7.57 0.77
C ARG A 426 37.58 -8.49 1.95
#